data_3c390ce5139ab7391c8afa0cdd32f2bf
#
_entry.id   3c390ce5139ab7391c8afa0cdd32f2bf
#
_cell.length_a   1.000
_cell.length_b   1.000
_cell.length_c   1.000
_cell.angle_alpha   90.00
_cell.angle_beta   90.00
_cell.angle_gamma   90.00
#
_symmetry.space_group_name_H-M   'P 1'
#
loop_
_entity.id
_entity.type
_entity.pdbx_description
1 polymer ?
#
loop_
_entity_poly.entity_id
_entity_poly.type
_entity_poly.pdbx_seq_one_letter_code
_entity_poly.pdbx_strand_id
1 'polypeptide(L)'
;MISPKKYAKAAKVLPKGFKSANEFFNYVYNDPDMIWMGQNTNHLHDQDGISEAMVASIQGNDYCKYPPPEGFPRLKELVMKDLGLGSEYDILITAGATESLYMCANDILEPENNTITCDPGYLIIDNFASRFGDHVKSVPIYSQECGYKLTPELVRENLDKNTKLVSLVDPLNPLGSSYTRQERKEFKEIAEDHDIYLLHDITYRDFAHDHQLMAEVCPEHTVTVYSFSKIYGMAGMRIGAVIGVPEIINSIRTIVVNDLGTNLVAQNGAMAAIESKPQWIDRVKGTTRQNQDIIKQAVDQVDGAFIAVYPSDGNMMAIDMVDTGVTPREMADYLIERKIFAREGSYTSKKFGHRYLRVSFSIPTNQVEYFAKCFLEGMDALKGSKKV
;
A
#
# COMPACT_ATOMS: atom_id res chain seq x y z
N MET A 1 -23.30 20.43 23.87
CA MET A 1 -22.78 19.09 23.51
C MET A 1 -22.15 19.21 22.13
N ILE A 2 -20.86 18.99 22.02
CA ILE A 2 -20.17 18.95 20.72
C ILE A 2 -20.64 17.67 20.03
N SER A 3 -21.40 17.81 18.93
CA SER A 3 -21.77 16.64 18.11
C SER A 3 -20.48 16.02 17.57
N PRO A 4 -20.18 14.73 17.82
CA PRO A 4 -19.04 14.11 17.18
C PRO A 4 -19.21 14.23 15.67
N LYS A 5 -18.20 14.76 14.97
CA LYS A 5 -18.21 14.76 13.51
C LYS A 5 -18.46 13.31 13.08
N LYS A 6 -19.56 13.06 12.37
CA LYS A 6 -19.93 11.75 11.85
C LYS A 6 -19.01 11.39 10.68
N TYR A 7 -17.78 11.03 11.00
CA TYR A 7 -17.00 10.25 10.04
C TYR A 7 -17.53 8.82 10.14
N ALA A 8 -18.36 8.43 9.19
CA ALA A 8 -18.72 7.04 9.01
C ALA A 8 -17.42 6.28 8.67
N LYS A 9 -16.74 5.76 9.70
CA LYS A 9 -15.77 4.69 9.46
C LYS A 9 -16.58 3.60 8.78
N ALA A 10 -16.20 3.25 7.54
CA ALA A 10 -16.72 2.05 6.90
C ALA A 10 -16.63 0.92 7.94
N ALA A 11 -17.75 0.28 8.24
CA ALA A 11 -17.77 -0.79 9.21
C ALA A 11 -16.74 -1.82 8.73
N LYS A 12 -15.66 -2.01 9.50
CA LYS A 12 -14.67 -3.03 9.17
C LYS A 12 -15.38 -4.36 9.27
N VAL A 13 -15.57 -5.03 8.14
CA VAL A 13 -16.13 -6.38 8.14
C VAL A 13 -15.10 -7.29 8.82
N LEU A 14 -15.49 -7.91 9.93
CA LEU A 14 -14.62 -8.75 10.73
C LEU A 14 -14.83 -10.23 10.36
N PRO A 15 -13.80 -11.07 10.42
CA PRO A 15 -13.95 -12.51 10.33
C PRO A 15 -14.93 -13.03 11.38
N LYS A 16 -15.59 -14.15 11.08
CA LYS A 16 -16.56 -14.79 11.98
C LYS A 16 -15.92 -15.10 13.33
N GLY A 17 -16.62 -14.82 14.41
CA GLY A 17 -16.19 -15.10 15.78
C GLY A 17 -15.47 -13.96 16.50
N PHE A 18 -15.12 -12.85 15.83
CA PHE A 18 -14.42 -11.72 16.43
C PHE A 18 -15.35 -10.52 16.63
N LYS A 19 -15.26 -9.88 17.81
CA LYS A 19 -16.10 -8.73 18.20
C LYS A 19 -15.48 -7.38 17.79
N SER A 20 -14.18 -7.34 17.54
CA SER A 20 -13.45 -6.12 17.18
C SER A 20 -12.24 -6.42 16.31
N ALA A 21 -11.78 -5.40 15.55
CA ALA A 21 -10.52 -5.50 14.80
C ALA A 21 -9.32 -5.76 15.73
N ASN A 22 -9.34 -5.20 16.93
CA ASN A 22 -8.27 -5.42 17.93
C ASN A 22 -8.21 -6.89 18.36
N GLU A 23 -9.36 -7.50 18.66
CA GLU A 23 -9.44 -8.92 19.04
C GLU A 23 -8.93 -9.82 17.91
N PHE A 24 -9.35 -9.54 16.66
CA PHE A 24 -8.87 -10.27 15.49
C PHE A 24 -7.36 -10.13 15.27
N PHE A 25 -6.83 -8.91 15.35
CA PHE A 25 -5.39 -8.70 15.16
C PHE A 25 -4.56 -9.26 16.31
N ASN A 26 -5.06 -9.26 17.56
CA ASN A 26 -4.43 -9.95 18.66
C ASN A 26 -4.36 -11.46 18.42
N TYR A 27 -5.43 -12.07 17.91
CA TYR A 27 -5.43 -13.47 17.53
C TYR A 27 -4.36 -13.76 16.46
N VAL A 28 -4.37 -13.00 15.36
CA VAL A 28 -3.40 -13.18 14.26
C VAL A 28 -1.96 -12.97 14.73
N TYR A 29 -1.71 -11.96 15.56
CA TYR A 29 -0.37 -11.58 16.02
C TYR A 29 0.22 -12.58 17.00
N ASN A 30 -0.60 -13.15 17.90
CA ASN A 30 -0.13 -14.04 18.95
C ASN A 30 0.00 -15.51 18.50
N ASP A 31 -0.39 -15.85 17.28
CA ASP A 31 -0.23 -17.18 16.73
C ASP A 31 1.09 -17.27 15.94
N PRO A 32 2.12 -17.99 16.46
CA PRO A 32 3.41 -18.07 15.82
C PRO A 32 3.42 -18.82 14.48
N ASP A 33 2.37 -19.63 14.24
CA ASP A 33 2.23 -20.42 13.02
C ASP A 33 1.41 -19.70 11.95
N MET A 34 0.97 -18.46 12.22
CA MET A 34 0.14 -17.70 11.30
C MET A 34 0.89 -17.32 10.02
N ILE A 35 0.37 -17.72 8.88
CA ILE A 35 0.85 -17.32 7.56
C ILE A 35 0.27 -15.95 7.18
N TRP A 36 1.14 -14.96 6.98
CA TRP A 36 0.77 -13.55 6.83
C TRP A 36 0.57 -13.15 5.36
N MET A 37 -0.59 -13.42 4.78
CA MET A 37 -0.95 -13.02 3.42
C MET A 37 -1.90 -11.81 3.35
N GLY A 38 -2.28 -11.25 4.49
CA GLY A 38 -3.31 -10.19 4.57
C GLY A 38 -2.80 -8.77 4.68
N GLN A 39 -1.49 -8.51 4.84
CA GLN A 39 -0.94 -7.16 5.09
C GLN A 39 0.08 -6.66 4.06
N ASN A 40 0.42 -7.45 3.06
CA ASN A 40 1.36 -7.09 1.99
C ASN A 40 2.76 -6.67 2.51
N THR A 41 3.21 -7.25 3.62
CA THR A 41 4.57 -7.07 4.14
C THR A 41 5.48 -8.16 3.60
N ASN A 42 6.78 -7.86 3.47
CA ASN A 42 7.77 -8.84 3.10
C ASN A 42 8.15 -9.68 4.34
N HIS A 43 7.97 -10.99 4.27
CA HIS A 43 8.31 -11.97 5.29
C HIS A 43 9.38 -12.97 4.83
N LEU A 44 10.12 -12.66 3.77
CA LEU A 44 11.20 -13.53 3.28
C LEU A 44 12.45 -13.47 4.15
N HIS A 45 12.55 -12.48 5.05
CA HIS A 45 13.60 -12.30 6.05
C HIS A 45 15.04 -12.34 5.50
N ASP A 46 15.20 -11.81 4.28
CA ASP A 46 16.48 -11.76 3.58
C ASP A 46 17.24 -10.44 3.78
N GLN A 47 16.72 -9.56 4.66
CA GLN A 47 17.24 -8.21 4.85
C GLN A 47 18.30 -8.21 5.98
N ASP A 48 19.48 -8.72 5.68
CA ASP A 48 20.61 -8.74 6.60
C ASP A 48 20.99 -7.30 7.05
N GLY A 49 21.34 -7.15 8.32
CA GLY A 49 21.84 -5.91 8.91
C GLY A 49 20.77 -4.97 9.49
N ILE A 50 19.48 -5.16 9.19
CA ILE A 50 18.40 -4.31 9.74
C ILE A 50 18.28 -4.48 11.25
N SER A 51 18.18 -5.74 11.70
CA SER A 51 18.05 -6.07 13.13
C SER A 51 19.29 -5.70 13.92
N GLU A 52 20.48 -5.94 13.35
CA GLU A 52 21.76 -5.60 13.96
C GLU A 52 21.90 -4.08 14.17
N ALA A 53 21.53 -3.27 13.18
CA ALA A 53 21.56 -1.81 13.30
C ALA A 53 20.59 -1.29 14.38
N MET A 54 19.37 -1.87 14.45
CA MET A 54 18.41 -1.51 15.49
C MET A 54 18.89 -1.92 16.87
N VAL A 55 19.45 -3.12 17.04
CA VAL A 55 20.02 -3.60 18.31
C VAL A 55 21.18 -2.72 18.74
N ALA A 56 22.10 -2.36 17.84
CA ALA A 56 23.20 -1.44 18.14
C ALA A 56 22.69 -0.08 18.60
N SER A 57 21.66 0.46 17.96
CA SER A 57 21.02 1.72 18.37
C SER A 57 20.41 1.63 19.79
N ILE A 58 19.73 0.54 20.11
CA ILE A 58 19.18 0.29 21.46
C ILE A 58 20.30 0.20 22.49
N GLN A 59 21.36 -0.55 22.21
CA GLN A 59 22.53 -0.69 23.09
C GLN A 59 23.28 0.62 23.28
N GLY A 60 23.27 1.52 22.28
CA GLY A 60 23.78 2.88 22.34
C GLY A 60 22.88 3.88 23.09
N ASN A 61 21.76 3.41 23.68
CA ASN A 61 20.73 4.21 24.34
C ASN A 61 20.12 5.33 23.48
N ASP A 62 20.00 5.09 22.17
CA ASP A 62 19.42 6.08 21.25
C ASP A 62 17.95 6.32 21.52
N TYR A 63 17.23 5.34 22.08
CA TYR A 63 15.84 5.47 22.47
C TYR A 63 15.58 6.58 23.54
N CYS A 64 16.64 7.11 24.19
CA CYS A 64 16.56 8.22 25.13
C CYS A 64 16.71 9.60 24.47
N LYS A 65 16.90 9.67 23.16
CA LYS A 65 17.19 10.89 22.40
C LYS A 65 16.10 11.19 21.39
N TYR A 66 15.90 12.47 21.11
CA TYR A 66 15.14 12.88 19.95
C TYR A 66 16.06 12.95 18.71
N PRO A 67 15.62 12.44 17.54
CA PRO A 67 16.36 12.61 16.30
C PRO A 67 16.22 14.04 15.76
N PRO A 68 16.96 14.40 14.70
CA PRO A 68 16.67 15.62 13.95
C PRO A 68 15.19 15.63 13.49
N PRO A 69 14.47 16.75 13.60
CA PRO A 69 13.03 16.81 13.30
C PRO A 69 12.63 16.27 11.93
N GLU A 70 13.44 16.52 10.91
CA GLU A 70 13.20 16.07 9.53
C GLU A 70 13.77 14.68 9.20
N GLY A 71 14.36 14.02 10.20
CA GLY A 71 15.08 12.76 10.04
C GLY A 71 16.59 12.93 9.87
N PHE A 72 17.33 11.83 9.96
CA PHE A 72 18.78 11.86 9.80
C PHE A 72 19.17 12.30 8.38
N PRO A 73 20.14 13.22 8.24
CA PRO A 73 20.64 13.63 6.92
C PRO A 73 21.11 12.46 6.06
N ARG A 74 21.78 11.48 6.67
CA ARG A 74 22.21 10.26 5.97
C ARG A 74 21.05 9.43 5.46
N LEU A 75 19.96 9.28 6.22
CA LEU A 75 18.77 8.56 5.76
C LEU A 75 18.10 9.28 4.60
N LYS A 76 17.96 10.61 4.68
CA LYS A 76 17.44 11.45 3.58
C LYS A 76 18.26 11.24 2.30
N GLU A 77 19.57 11.31 2.39
CA GLU A 77 20.50 11.07 1.28
C GLU A 77 20.34 9.66 0.67
N LEU A 78 20.23 8.63 1.52
CA LEU A 78 20.05 7.25 1.07
C LEU A 78 18.73 7.05 0.35
N VAL A 79 17.63 7.61 0.85
CA VAL A 79 16.32 7.53 0.18
C VAL A 79 16.35 8.22 -1.17
N MET A 80 16.92 9.43 -1.25
CA MET A 80 17.06 10.17 -2.51
C MET A 80 17.88 9.39 -3.53
N LYS A 81 18.99 8.81 -3.11
CA LYS A 81 19.83 7.94 -3.96
C LYS A 81 19.09 6.68 -4.42
N ASP A 82 18.31 6.03 -3.54
CA ASP A 82 17.50 4.85 -3.88
C ASP A 82 16.43 5.17 -4.91
N LEU A 83 15.96 6.42 -4.93
CA LEU A 83 14.99 6.93 -5.90
C LEU A 83 15.64 7.47 -7.20
N GLY A 84 16.96 7.70 -7.20
CA GLY A 84 17.64 8.36 -8.32
C GLY A 84 17.34 9.86 -8.43
N LEU A 85 16.83 10.48 -7.36
CA LEU A 85 16.47 11.89 -7.33
C LEU A 85 17.67 12.74 -6.86
N GLY A 86 17.83 13.93 -7.45
CA GLY A 86 18.92 14.86 -7.19
C GLY A 86 18.58 15.91 -6.13
N SER A 87 19.44 16.93 -6.05
CA SER A 87 19.34 18.03 -5.08
C SER A 87 18.23 19.04 -5.39
N GLU A 88 17.56 18.91 -6.51
CA GLU A 88 16.36 19.67 -6.89
C GLU A 88 15.11 19.26 -6.11
N TYR A 89 15.18 18.16 -5.37
CA TYR A 89 14.11 17.69 -4.48
C TYR A 89 14.51 17.83 -3.01
N ASP A 90 13.50 17.93 -2.15
CA ASP A 90 13.64 17.86 -0.69
C ASP A 90 12.80 16.70 -0.11
N ILE A 91 13.07 16.34 1.14
CA ILE A 91 12.52 15.16 1.78
C ILE A 91 12.33 15.34 3.29
N LEU A 92 11.20 14.85 3.81
CA LEU A 92 10.96 14.69 5.26
C LEU A 92 10.77 13.21 5.58
N ILE A 93 11.46 12.73 6.63
CA ILE A 93 11.25 11.38 7.17
C ILE A 93 10.03 11.40 8.08
N THR A 94 9.13 10.43 7.90
CA THR A 94 7.82 10.39 8.55
C THR A 94 7.59 9.11 9.33
N ALA A 95 6.61 9.09 10.24
CA ALA A 95 6.16 7.90 10.97
C ALA A 95 5.35 6.93 10.08
N GLY A 96 5.98 6.51 8.97
CA GLY A 96 5.43 5.70 7.89
C GLY A 96 4.68 6.52 6.85
N ALA A 97 4.49 5.93 5.66
CA ALA A 97 3.78 6.55 4.54
C ALA A 97 2.39 7.10 4.92
N THR A 98 1.74 6.52 5.93
CA THR A 98 0.42 7.01 6.41
C THR A 98 0.48 8.43 6.94
N GLU A 99 1.55 8.82 7.64
CA GLU A 99 1.75 10.21 8.08
C GLU A 99 1.99 11.12 6.87
N SER A 100 2.80 10.70 5.91
CA SER A 100 3.00 11.42 4.65
C SER A 100 1.67 11.70 3.94
N LEU A 101 0.82 10.68 3.78
CA LEU A 101 -0.50 10.82 3.16
C LEU A 101 -1.40 11.80 3.92
N TYR A 102 -1.35 11.77 5.26
CA TYR A 102 -2.10 12.70 6.10
C TYR A 102 -1.63 14.15 5.90
N MET A 103 -0.31 14.36 5.92
CA MET A 103 0.29 15.68 5.73
C MET A 103 -0.01 16.25 4.34
N CYS A 104 0.13 15.43 3.28
CA CYS A 104 -0.20 15.86 1.92
C CYS A 104 -1.69 16.26 1.79
N ALA A 105 -2.61 15.47 2.35
CA ALA A 105 -4.02 15.83 2.30
C ALA A 105 -4.35 17.09 3.10
N ASN A 106 -3.67 17.31 4.24
CA ASN A 106 -3.86 18.49 5.09
C ASN A 106 -3.27 19.77 4.49
N ASP A 107 -2.17 19.66 3.75
CA ASP A 107 -1.49 20.82 3.13
C ASP A 107 -2.15 21.23 1.82
N ILE A 108 -2.53 20.28 0.99
CA ILE A 108 -2.98 20.52 -0.39
C ILE A 108 -4.46 20.90 -0.45
N LEU A 109 -5.29 20.38 0.48
CA LEU A 109 -6.73 20.48 0.39
C LEU A 109 -7.30 21.58 1.26
N GLU A 110 -8.03 22.50 0.63
CA GLU A 110 -8.92 23.45 1.28
C GLU A 110 -10.35 22.88 1.36
N PRO A 111 -11.23 23.43 2.23
CA PRO A 111 -12.57 22.89 2.45
C PRO A 111 -13.45 22.77 1.20
N GLU A 112 -13.20 23.57 0.16
CA GLU A 112 -13.92 23.55 -1.11
C GLU A 112 -13.32 22.59 -2.15
N ASN A 113 -12.13 22.07 -1.91
CA ASN A 113 -11.43 21.19 -2.84
C ASN A 113 -11.97 19.76 -2.80
N ASN A 114 -11.91 19.08 -3.93
CA ASN A 114 -12.15 17.64 -3.99
C ASN A 114 -10.93 16.87 -4.45
N THR A 115 -10.95 15.58 -4.15
CA THR A 115 -9.88 14.63 -4.48
C THR A 115 -10.43 13.54 -5.38
N ILE A 116 -9.68 13.17 -6.41
CA ILE A 116 -9.94 11.97 -7.22
C ILE A 116 -9.10 10.81 -6.70
N THR A 117 -9.76 9.70 -6.35
CA THR A 117 -9.16 8.41 -5.97
C THR A 117 -9.78 7.29 -6.78
N CYS A 118 -9.43 6.04 -6.51
CA CYS A 118 -10.01 4.89 -7.19
C CYS A 118 -10.66 3.88 -6.22
N ASP A 119 -11.65 3.13 -6.73
CA ASP A 119 -12.27 1.98 -6.05
C ASP A 119 -12.25 0.76 -6.99
N PRO A 120 -11.52 -0.33 -6.66
CA PRO A 120 -10.68 -0.58 -5.48
C PRO A 120 -9.48 0.35 -5.34
N GLY A 121 -9.09 0.65 -4.09
CA GLY A 121 -7.95 1.51 -3.80
C GLY A 121 -7.48 1.44 -2.34
N TYR A 122 -6.52 2.27 -1.99
CA TYR A 122 -6.05 2.38 -0.62
C TYR A 122 -6.88 3.41 0.14
N LEU A 123 -8.00 2.98 0.72
CA LEU A 123 -9.05 3.83 1.29
C LEU A 123 -8.60 4.76 2.44
N ILE A 124 -7.35 4.70 2.90
CA ILE A 124 -6.85 5.61 3.94
C ILE A 124 -6.76 7.04 3.42
N ILE A 125 -6.42 7.23 2.14
CA ILE A 125 -6.36 8.56 1.52
C ILE A 125 -7.77 9.17 1.41
N ASP A 126 -8.79 8.37 1.09
CA ASP A 126 -10.18 8.81 1.09
C ASP A 126 -10.60 9.38 2.46
N ASN A 127 -10.17 8.69 3.54
CA ASN A 127 -10.46 9.12 4.91
C ASN A 127 -9.77 10.44 5.25
N PHE A 128 -8.55 10.67 4.78
CA PHE A 128 -7.84 11.93 5.01
C PHE A 128 -8.38 13.05 4.14
N ALA A 129 -8.56 12.81 2.85
CA ALA A 129 -9.13 13.79 1.94
C ALA A 129 -10.54 14.26 2.36
N SER A 130 -11.38 13.34 2.85
CA SER A 130 -12.71 13.67 3.39
C SER A 130 -12.68 14.51 4.69
N ARG A 131 -11.53 14.72 5.30
CA ARG A 131 -11.39 15.55 6.51
C ARG A 131 -11.03 16.98 6.19
N PHE A 132 -10.27 17.19 5.12
CA PHE A 132 -9.68 18.47 4.75
C PHE A 132 -10.38 19.11 3.56
N GLY A 133 -10.83 18.30 2.58
CA GLY A 133 -11.60 18.75 1.43
C GLY A 133 -13.11 18.57 1.58
N ASP A 134 -13.85 18.96 0.55
CA ASP A 134 -15.31 18.84 0.46
C ASP A 134 -15.73 17.37 0.33
N HIS A 135 -15.24 16.69 -0.73
CA HIS A 135 -15.59 15.30 -0.99
C HIS A 135 -14.50 14.55 -1.76
N VAL A 136 -14.64 13.22 -1.81
CA VAL A 136 -13.77 12.32 -2.56
C VAL A 136 -14.56 11.68 -3.70
N LYS A 137 -14.06 11.84 -4.91
CA LYS A 137 -14.52 11.14 -6.10
C LYS A 137 -13.77 9.82 -6.24
N SER A 138 -14.35 8.76 -5.68
CA SER A 138 -13.77 7.42 -5.76
C SER A 138 -14.23 6.73 -7.06
N VAL A 139 -13.38 6.76 -8.08
CA VAL A 139 -13.67 6.32 -9.45
C VAL A 139 -13.65 4.79 -9.52
N PRO A 140 -14.71 4.13 -10.03
CA PRO A 140 -14.73 2.68 -10.20
C PRO A 140 -13.73 2.22 -11.26
N ILE A 141 -12.80 1.33 -10.89
CA ILE A 141 -11.73 0.86 -11.78
C ILE A 141 -11.65 -0.68 -11.89
N TYR A 142 -12.62 -1.41 -11.34
CA TYR A 142 -12.60 -2.87 -11.39
C TYR A 142 -13.10 -3.38 -12.75
N SER A 143 -12.37 -3.07 -13.80
CA SER A 143 -12.67 -3.44 -15.19
C SER A 143 -11.39 -3.67 -15.99
N GLN A 144 -11.45 -4.63 -16.90
CA GLN A 144 -10.38 -4.89 -17.87
C GLN A 144 -10.21 -3.73 -18.85
N GLU A 145 -11.27 -2.99 -19.15
CA GLU A 145 -11.26 -1.85 -20.08
C GLU A 145 -10.32 -0.74 -19.63
N CYS A 146 -10.26 -0.46 -18.32
CA CYS A 146 -9.31 0.50 -17.73
C CYS A 146 -8.03 -0.15 -17.19
N GLY A 147 -7.79 -1.43 -17.49
CA GLY A 147 -6.61 -2.15 -16.99
C GLY A 147 -6.53 -2.24 -15.47
N TYR A 148 -7.68 -2.21 -14.78
CA TYR A 148 -7.77 -2.26 -13.32
C TYR A 148 -6.98 -1.16 -12.61
N LYS A 149 -6.97 0.06 -13.16
CA LYS A 149 -6.28 1.24 -12.61
C LYS A 149 -7.01 2.54 -12.97
N LEU A 150 -6.70 3.60 -12.25
CA LEU A 150 -7.18 4.95 -12.55
C LEU A 150 -6.42 5.49 -13.76
N THR A 151 -7.05 5.53 -14.92
CA THR A 151 -6.40 6.01 -16.15
C THR A 151 -6.48 7.54 -16.29
N PRO A 152 -5.63 8.18 -17.11
CA PRO A 152 -5.74 9.61 -17.41
C PRO A 152 -7.12 10.02 -17.96
N GLU A 153 -7.75 9.18 -18.79
CA GLU A 153 -9.10 9.42 -19.31
C GLU A 153 -10.13 9.47 -18.18
N LEU A 154 -10.09 8.49 -17.28
CA LEU A 154 -10.98 8.45 -16.11
C LEU A 154 -10.78 9.68 -15.20
N VAL A 155 -9.54 10.16 -15.08
CA VAL A 155 -9.28 11.41 -14.35
C VAL A 155 -9.91 12.59 -15.08
N ARG A 156 -9.71 12.75 -16.40
CA ARG A 156 -10.33 13.84 -17.20
C ARG A 156 -11.86 13.84 -17.10
N GLU A 157 -12.50 12.68 -17.14
CA GLU A 157 -13.95 12.54 -17.00
C GLU A 157 -14.49 12.96 -15.63
N ASN A 158 -13.66 12.87 -14.59
CA ASN A 158 -14.05 13.17 -13.21
C ASN A 158 -13.51 14.52 -12.69
N LEU A 159 -12.72 15.24 -13.49
CA LEU A 159 -12.24 16.58 -13.13
C LEU A 159 -13.38 17.59 -13.05
N ASP A 160 -13.26 18.51 -12.12
CA ASP A 160 -14.01 19.77 -12.10
C ASP A 160 -13.14 20.90 -11.54
N LYS A 161 -13.70 22.11 -11.49
CA LYS A 161 -12.99 23.33 -11.05
C LYS A 161 -12.49 23.28 -9.59
N ASN A 162 -13.02 22.38 -8.78
CA ASN A 162 -12.66 22.23 -7.37
C ASN A 162 -11.69 21.04 -7.15
N THR A 163 -11.37 20.28 -8.19
CA THR A 163 -10.41 19.19 -8.08
C THR A 163 -9.02 19.75 -7.83
N LYS A 164 -8.36 19.34 -6.75
CA LYS A 164 -7.02 19.81 -6.38
C LYS A 164 -6.01 18.69 -6.21
N LEU A 165 -6.47 17.45 -5.97
CA LEU A 165 -5.61 16.30 -5.70
C LEU A 165 -6.08 15.07 -6.48
N VAL A 166 -5.14 14.37 -7.12
CA VAL A 166 -5.34 13.03 -7.70
C VAL A 166 -4.39 12.06 -7.01
N SER A 167 -4.93 10.98 -6.44
CA SER A 167 -4.12 9.97 -5.76
C SER A 167 -3.78 8.81 -6.69
N LEU A 168 -2.49 8.61 -6.93
CA LEU A 168 -1.91 7.54 -7.74
C LEU A 168 -1.12 6.59 -6.85
N VAL A 169 -1.69 5.41 -6.56
CA VAL A 169 -0.98 4.34 -5.84
C VAL A 169 -0.35 3.42 -6.87
N ASP A 170 0.98 3.38 -6.92
CA ASP A 170 1.73 2.74 -7.99
C ASP A 170 2.92 1.91 -7.46
N PRO A 171 2.86 0.58 -7.58
CA PRO A 171 1.77 -0.30 -7.98
C PRO A 171 0.52 -0.24 -7.09
N LEU A 172 -0.66 -0.44 -7.69
CA LEU A 172 -1.94 -0.27 -7.01
C LEU A 172 -2.24 -1.38 -6.00
N ASN A 173 -2.48 -1.01 -4.76
CA ASN A 173 -3.11 -1.90 -3.77
C ASN A 173 -4.64 -1.73 -3.83
N PRO A 174 -5.43 -2.76 -4.16
CA PRO A 174 -5.13 -4.21 -4.00
C PRO A 174 -4.77 -4.97 -5.28
N LEU A 175 -4.76 -4.34 -6.45
CA LEU A 175 -4.83 -5.05 -7.73
C LEU A 175 -3.45 -5.38 -8.33
N GLY A 176 -2.42 -4.56 -8.05
CA GLY A 176 -1.06 -4.78 -8.53
C GLY A 176 -0.77 -4.20 -9.92
N SER A 177 -1.65 -3.38 -10.46
CA SER A 177 -1.44 -2.64 -11.71
C SER A 177 -0.49 -1.46 -11.51
N SER A 178 0.26 -1.09 -12.57
CA SER A 178 1.18 0.05 -12.60
C SER A 178 0.94 0.94 -13.80
N TYR A 179 1.47 2.16 -13.77
CA TYR A 179 1.35 3.14 -14.83
C TYR A 179 2.49 3.01 -15.85
N THR A 180 2.12 3.17 -17.12
CA THR A 180 3.05 3.21 -18.25
C THR A 180 3.70 4.59 -18.38
N ARG A 181 4.80 4.68 -19.17
CA ARG A 181 5.43 5.97 -19.52
C ARG A 181 4.47 6.94 -20.20
N GLN A 182 3.56 6.42 -21.03
CA GLN A 182 2.60 7.25 -21.74
C GLN A 182 1.57 7.83 -20.79
N GLU A 183 0.98 7.01 -19.94
CA GLU A 183 0.00 7.47 -18.92
C GLU A 183 0.59 8.54 -18.00
N ARG A 184 1.86 8.42 -17.62
CA ARG A 184 2.51 9.45 -16.79
C ARG A 184 2.66 10.79 -17.51
N LYS A 185 2.95 10.79 -18.80
CA LYS A 185 2.97 12.04 -19.61
C LYS A 185 1.59 12.68 -19.65
N GLU A 186 0.55 11.86 -19.79
CA GLU A 186 -0.83 12.33 -19.80
C GLU A 186 -1.30 12.85 -18.44
N PHE A 187 -0.87 12.22 -17.34
CA PHE A 187 -1.10 12.76 -16.00
C PHE A 187 -0.37 14.10 -15.79
N LYS A 188 0.85 14.24 -16.31
CA LYS A 188 1.55 15.53 -16.31
C LYS A 188 0.72 16.61 -17.01
N GLU A 189 0.27 16.37 -18.26
CA GLU A 189 -0.56 17.30 -19.00
C GLU A 189 -1.80 17.71 -18.20
N ILE A 190 -2.50 16.75 -17.60
CA ILE A 190 -3.66 17.00 -16.75
C ILE A 190 -3.29 17.89 -15.55
N ALA A 191 -2.17 17.60 -14.89
CA ALA A 191 -1.75 18.32 -13.69
C ALA A 191 -1.38 19.77 -14.00
N GLU A 192 -0.66 20.01 -15.10
CA GLU A 192 -0.26 21.34 -15.57
C GLU A 192 -1.47 22.17 -16.08
N ASP A 193 -2.36 21.54 -16.87
CA ASP A 193 -3.52 22.23 -17.47
C ASP A 193 -4.57 22.65 -16.42
N HIS A 194 -4.67 21.90 -15.31
CA HIS A 194 -5.71 22.12 -14.29
C HIS A 194 -5.16 22.61 -12.95
N ASP A 195 -3.88 22.84 -12.81
CA ASP A 195 -3.18 23.25 -11.57
C ASP A 195 -3.54 22.33 -10.38
N ILE A 196 -3.41 21.03 -10.58
CA ILE A 196 -3.70 20.00 -9.58
C ILE A 196 -2.44 19.26 -9.15
N TYR A 197 -2.46 18.68 -7.95
CA TYR A 197 -1.37 17.87 -7.44
C TYR A 197 -1.61 16.38 -7.67
N LEU A 198 -0.53 15.65 -7.96
CA LEU A 198 -0.46 14.20 -8.07
C LEU A 198 0.19 13.64 -6.81
N LEU A 199 -0.58 12.94 -6.00
CA LEU A 199 -0.06 12.20 -4.84
C LEU A 199 0.37 10.81 -5.31
N HIS A 200 1.68 10.62 -5.50
CA HIS A 200 2.26 9.38 -6.00
C HIS A 200 2.74 8.50 -4.85
N ASP A 201 1.91 7.54 -4.43
CA ASP A 201 2.27 6.55 -3.40
C ASP A 201 3.01 5.37 -4.04
N ILE A 202 4.33 5.35 -3.86
CA ILE A 202 5.24 4.34 -4.43
C ILE A 202 5.57 3.20 -3.47
N THR A 203 4.71 2.95 -2.50
CA THR A 203 4.93 1.95 -1.43
C THR A 203 5.31 0.56 -1.93
N TYR A 204 4.91 0.18 -3.15
CA TYR A 204 5.16 -1.16 -3.72
C TYR A 204 6.14 -1.16 -4.90
N ARG A 205 6.75 -0.03 -5.26
CA ARG A 205 7.58 0.15 -6.46
C ARG A 205 8.66 -0.90 -6.67
N ASP A 206 9.29 -1.34 -5.58
CA ASP A 206 10.44 -2.27 -5.65
C ASP A 206 10.04 -3.70 -6.07
N PHE A 207 8.77 -4.05 -6.05
CA PHE A 207 8.26 -5.32 -6.58
C PHE A 207 8.01 -5.27 -8.09
N ALA A 208 7.79 -4.07 -8.64
CA ALA A 208 7.49 -3.89 -10.07
C ALA A 208 8.64 -4.31 -10.98
N HIS A 209 8.27 -4.65 -12.22
CA HIS A 209 9.27 -4.97 -13.25
C HIS A 209 9.98 -3.72 -13.74
N ASP A 210 9.23 -2.68 -14.09
CA ASP A 210 9.74 -1.38 -14.56
C ASP A 210 8.88 -0.26 -13.95
N HIS A 211 9.35 0.31 -12.83
CA HIS A 211 8.67 1.40 -12.17
C HIS A 211 9.41 2.72 -12.42
N GLN A 212 8.67 3.79 -12.67
CA GLN A 212 9.21 5.12 -12.87
C GLN A 212 8.45 6.15 -12.04
N LEU A 213 9.14 7.18 -11.57
CA LEU A 213 8.55 8.18 -10.70
C LEU A 213 7.78 9.26 -11.49
N MET A 214 6.62 9.66 -10.99
CA MET A 214 5.91 10.84 -11.47
C MET A 214 6.74 12.11 -11.29
N ALA A 215 7.51 12.20 -10.21
CA ALA A 215 8.40 13.32 -9.92
C ALA A 215 9.40 13.60 -11.07
N GLU A 216 9.87 12.56 -11.78
CA GLU A 216 10.80 12.73 -12.92
C GLU A 216 10.16 13.44 -14.12
N VAL A 217 8.85 13.37 -14.30
CA VAL A 217 8.14 13.94 -15.45
C VAL A 217 7.32 15.18 -15.09
N CYS A 218 6.89 15.31 -13.83
CA CYS A 218 6.03 16.38 -13.35
C CYS A 218 6.41 16.81 -11.93
N PRO A 219 7.65 17.30 -11.68
CA PRO A 219 8.16 17.57 -10.33
C PRO A 219 7.33 18.60 -9.57
N GLU A 220 6.91 19.69 -10.22
CA GLU A 220 6.24 20.84 -9.59
C GLU A 220 4.81 20.53 -9.12
N HIS A 221 4.19 19.47 -9.66
CA HIS A 221 2.85 19.01 -9.31
C HIS A 221 2.84 17.65 -8.60
N THR A 222 3.99 17.08 -8.26
CA THR A 222 4.06 15.73 -7.68
C THR A 222 4.55 15.75 -6.25
N VAL A 223 3.77 15.08 -5.37
CA VAL A 223 4.22 14.69 -4.03
C VAL A 223 4.39 13.18 -4.01
N THR A 224 5.60 12.72 -3.74
CA THR A 224 5.94 11.30 -3.69
C THR A 224 5.92 10.79 -2.26
N VAL A 225 5.22 9.67 -2.01
CA VAL A 225 5.15 9.01 -0.70
C VAL A 225 5.92 7.70 -0.74
N TYR A 226 6.95 7.60 0.11
CA TYR A 226 7.85 6.46 0.21
C TYR A 226 7.63 5.68 1.51
N SER A 227 7.79 4.35 1.48
CA SER A 227 7.52 3.48 2.61
C SER A 227 8.57 2.39 2.82
N PHE A 228 9.00 2.22 4.06
CA PHE A 228 9.81 1.06 4.47
C PHE A 228 8.98 -0.16 4.88
N SER A 229 7.65 -0.03 4.89
CA SER A 229 6.77 -1.07 5.41
C SER A 229 6.72 -2.35 4.59
N LYS A 230 6.97 -2.27 3.25
CA LYS A 230 6.68 -3.40 2.35
C LYS A 230 7.95 -4.13 1.95
N ILE A 231 8.70 -3.66 0.98
CA ILE A 231 9.89 -4.37 0.50
C ILE A 231 10.92 -4.64 1.62
N TYR A 232 11.11 -3.67 2.51
CA TYR A 232 12.05 -3.79 3.63
C TYR A 232 11.48 -4.55 4.84
N GLY A 233 10.21 -4.98 4.84
CA GLY A 233 9.59 -5.71 5.95
C GLY A 233 9.42 -4.92 7.25
N MET A 234 9.60 -3.59 7.23
CA MET A 234 9.68 -2.74 8.43
C MET A 234 8.32 -2.13 8.84
N ALA A 235 7.20 -2.80 8.56
CA ALA A 235 5.87 -2.25 8.81
C ALA A 235 5.63 -1.87 10.29
N GLY A 236 6.16 -2.66 11.24
CA GLY A 236 6.08 -2.42 12.68
C GLY A 236 6.94 -1.24 13.15
N MET A 237 7.95 -0.84 12.39
CA MET A 237 8.87 0.24 12.75
C MET A 237 8.31 1.63 12.49
N ARG A 238 7.22 1.76 11.70
CA ARG A 238 6.55 3.01 11.38
C ARG A 238 7.51 4.06 10.81
N ILE A 239 8.10 3.77 9.64
CA ILE A 239 9.03 4.68 8.96
C ILE A 239 8.71 4.80 7.48
N GLY A 240 8.78 6.02 6.95
CA GLY A 240 8.51 6.40 5.57
C GLY A 240 9.09 7.77 5.27
N ALA A 241 8.72 8.34 4.12
CA ALA A 241 9.12 9.69 3.75
C ALA A 241 8.10 10.33 2.81
N VAL A 242 8.09 11.66 2.78
CA VAL A 242 7.45 12.48 1.76
C VAL A 242 8.52 13.26 1.01
N ILE A 243 8.45 13.27 -0.32
CA ILE A 243 9.43 13.86 -1.22
C ILE A 243 8.72 14.74 -2.26
N GLY A 244 9.29 15.88 -2.58
CA GLY A 244 8.82 16.80 -3.61
C GLY A 244 9.86 17.89 -3.87
N VAL A 245 9.52 18.83 -4.72
CA VAL A 245 10.35 20.05 -4.89
C VAL A 245 10.34 20.87 -3.60
N PRO A 246 11.36 21.71 -3.36
CA PRO A 246 11.48 22.47 -2.11
C PRO A 246 10.23 23.28 -1.75
N GLU A 247 9.54 23.85 -2.74
CA GLU A 247 8.33 24.64 -2.55
C GLU A 247 7.22 23.81 -1.87
N ILE A 248 6.98 22.59 -2.34
CA ILE A 248 6.00 21.67 -1.78
C ILE A 248 6.41 21.22 -0.39
N ILE A 249 7.67 20.80 -0.21
CA ILE A 249 8.14 20.27 1.08
C ILE A 249 8.21 21.37 2.14
N ASN A 250 8.51 22.62 1.77
CA ASN A 250 8.47 23.75 2.69
C ASN A 250 7.05 24.04 3.19
N SER A 251 6.04 23.90 2.34
CA SER A 251 4.62 23.99 2.75
C SER A 251 4.27 22.88 3.74
N ILE A 252 4.52 21.62 3.37
CA ILE A 252 4.25 20.45 4.22
C ILE A 252 4.99 20.55 5.58
N ARG A 253 6.21 21.13 5.61
CA ARG A 253 7.00 21.34 6.83
C ARG A 253 6.27 22.19 7.87
N THR A 254 5.40 23.10 7.45
CA THR A 254 4.63 23.96 8.37
C THR A 254 3.55 23.22 9.15
N ILE A 255 3.14 22.04 8.70
CA ILE A 255 2.06 21.24 9.27
C ILE A 255 2.53 19.89 9.84
N VAL A 256 3.85 19.73 10.04
CA VAL A 256 4.42 18.49 10.60
C VAL A 256 3.75 18.17 11.95
N VAL A 257 3.18 16.97 12.04
CA VAL A 257 2.46 16.49 13.22
C VAL A 257 3.41 16.17 14.38
N ASN A 258 4.65 15.79 14.05
CA ASN A 258 5.67 15.40 15.03
C ASN A 258 6.94 16.23 14.82
N ASP A 259 6.99 17.39 15.47
CA ASP A 259 8.09 18.35 15.41
C ASP A 259 9.41 17.87 16.05
N LEU A 260 9.38 16.75 16.76
CA LEU A 260 10.56 16.12 17.38
C LEU A 260 11.10 14.94 16.57
N GLY A 261 10.60 14.75 15.35
CA GLY A 261 11.05 13.71 14.44
C GLY A 261 10.49 12.32 14.74
N THR A 262 10.74 11.37 13.86
CA THR A 262 10.24 10.00 13.98
C THR A 262 11.25 9.06 14.65
N ASN A 263 10.83 7.84 14.96
CA ASN A 263 11.54 6.81 15.70
C ASN A 263 13.01 6.65 15.27
N LEU A 264 13.94 7.01 16.17
CA LEU A 264 15.38 7.03 15.91
C LEU A 264 15.94 5.62 15.64
N VAL A 265 15.51 4.63 16.41
CA VAL A 265 15.94 3.23 16.23
C VAL A 265 15.50 2.70 14.85
N ALA A 266 14.28 3.07 14.45
CA ALA A 266 13.77 2.71 13.12
C ALA A 266 14.54 3.41 11.99
N GLN A 267 14.99 4.65 12.17
CA GLN A 267 15.81 5.33 11.17
C GLN A 267 17.19 4.66 10.99
N ASN A 268 17.82 4.18 12.07
CA ASN A 268 19.06 3.41 11.98
C ASN A 268 18.86 2.08 11.23
N GLY A 269 17.76 1.37 11.52
CA GLY A 269 17.39 0.17 10.75
C GLY A 269 17.11 0.47 9.28
N ALA A 270 16.44 1.60 8.99
CA ALA A 270 16.13 2.01 7.62
C ALA A 270 17.39 2.35 6.79
N MET A 271 18.41 2.97 7.39
CA MET A 271 19.69 3.19 6.73
C MET A 271 20.34 1.87 6.34
N ALA A 272 20.45 0.92 7.29
CA ALA A 272 20.99 -0.41 7.02
C ALA A 272 20.16 -1.17 5.95
N ALA A 273 18.83 -1.02 5.96
CA ALA A 273 17.93 -1.63 4.99
C ALA A 273 18.22 -1.18 3.55
N ILE A 274 18.41 0.13 3.32
CA ILE A 274 18.76 0.67 1.99
C ILE A 274 20.16 0.24 1.60
N GLU A 275 21.13 0.34 2.50
CA GLU A 275 22.54 0.01 2.21
C GLU A 275 22.73 -1.47 1.86
N SER A 276 21.98 -2.38 2.48
CA SER A 276 22.02 -3.81 2.18
C SER A 276 21.13 -4.23 0.99
N LYS A 277 20.21 -3.39 0.54
CA LYS A 277 19.22 -3.71 -0.50
C LYS A 277 19.80 -4.38 -1.76
N PRO A 278 20.93 -3.93 -2.34
CA PRO A 278 21.51 -4.55 -3.53
C PRO A 278 21.90 -6.01 -3.35
N GLN A 279 22.09 -6.48 -2.11
CA GLN A 279 22.53 -7.84 -1.80
C GLN A 279 21.38 -8.86 -1.80
N TRP A 280 20.14 -8.41 -1.58
CA TRP A 280 19.00 -9.30 -1.37
C TRP A 280 17.78 -9.04 -2.29
N ILE A 281 17.69 -7.88 -2.92
CA ILE A 281 16.48 -7.46 -3.67
C ILE A 281 16.13 -8.41 -4.81
N ASP A 282 17.11 -8.90 -5.57
CA ASP A 282 16.86 -9.79 -6.71
C ASP A 282 16.32 -11.14 -6.25
N ARG A 283 16.81 -11.68 -5.12
CA ARG A 283 16.28 -12.90 -4.52
C ARG A 283 14.83 -12.71 -4.08
N VAL A 284 14.52 -11.62 -3.39
CA VAL A 284 13.15 -11.32 -2.97
C VAL A 284 12.22 -11.18 -4.18
N LYS A 285 12.63 -10.44 -5.22
CA LYS A 285 11.84 -10.30 -6.45
C LYS A 285 11.66 -11.64 -7.17
N GLY A 286 12.70 -12.45 -7.26
CA GLY A 286 12.66 -13.78 -7.88
C GLY A 286 11.67 -14.71 -7.15
N THR A 287 11.78 -14.81 -5.82
CA THR A 287 10.86 -15.62 -4.99
C THR A 287 9.42 -15.09 -5.12
N THR A 288 9.23 -13.78 -5.09
CA THR A 288 7.91 -13.16 -5.20
C THR A 288 7.25 -13.49 -6.55
N ARG A 289 8.00 -13.50 -7.65
CA ARG A 289 7.49 -13.89 -8.98
C ARG A 289 7.12 -15.37 -9.03
N GLN A 290 7.98 -16.25 -8.55
CA GLN A 290 7.66 -17.68 -8.46
C GLN A 290 6.38 -17.93 -7.65
N ASN A 291 6.21 -17.22 -6.55
CA ASN A 291 5.04 -17.34 -5.69
C ASN A 291 3.75 -16.87 -6.40
N GLN A 292 3.82 -15.85 -7.27
CA GLN A 292 2.69 -15.46 -8.11
C GLN A 292 2.25 -16.61 -9.03
N ASP A 293 3.20 -17.30 -9.65
CA ASP A 293 2.92 -18.38 -10.59
C ASP A 293 2.23 -19.55 -9.88
N ILE A 294 2.64 -19.89 -8.65
CA ILE A 294 1.99 -20.94 -7.84
C ILE A 294 0.54 -20.58 -7.55
N ILE A 295 0.27 -19.35 -7.14
CA ILE A 295 -1.11 -18.90 -6.88
C ILE A 295 -1.93 -18.91 -8.17
N LYS A 296 -1.36 -18.41 -9.29
CA LYS A 296 -2.02 -18.41 -10.60
C LYS A 296 -2.42 -19.81 -11.02
N GLN A 297 -1.51 -20.78 -10.91
CA GLN A 297 -1.79 -22.17 -11.24
C GLN A 297 -2.91 -22.78 -10.39
N ALA A 298 -3.01 -22.43 -9.12
CA ALA A 298 -4.11 -22.86 -8.27
C ALA A 298 -5.43 -22.21 -8.67
N VAL A 299 -5.45 -20.91 -8.93
CA VAL A 299 -6.67 -20.18 -9.32
C VAL A 299 -7.21 -20.68 -10.66
N ASP A 300 -6.34 -20.99 -11.63
CA ASP A 300 -6.74 -21.47 -12.95
C ASP A 300 -7.41 -22.85 -12.94
N GLN A 301 -7.33 -23.60 -11.84
CA GLN A 301 -8.03 -24.87 -11.66
C GLN A 301 -9.48 -24.67 -11.17
N VAL A 302 -9.89 -23.46 -10.84
CA VAL A 302 -11.21 -23.18 -10.26
C VAL A 302 -12.10 -22.46 -11.28
N ASP A 303 -13.13 -23.14 -11.76
CA ASP A 303 -14.11 -22.55 -12.65
C ASP A 303 -14.78 -21.31 -12.00
N GLY A 304 -14.78 -20.19 -12.74
CA GLY A 304 -15.34 -18.92 -12.30
C GLY A 304 -14.42 -18.08 -11.42
N ALA A 305 -13.19 -18.55 -11.11
CA ALA A 305 -12.17 -17.74 -10.45
C ALA A 305 -11.17 -17.17 -11.47
N PHE A 306 -10.67 -15.95 -11.21
CA PHE A 306 -9.57 -15.37 -11.99
C PHE A 306 -8.77 -14.35 -11.16
N ILE A 307 -7.57 -14.03 -11.60
CA ILE A 307 -6.75 -12.97 -11.02
C ILE A 307 -6.94 -11.71 -11.87
N ALA A 308 -7.35 -10.60 -11.24
CA ALA A 308 -7.67 -9.36 -11.95
C ALA A 308 -6.48 -8.79 -12.73
N VAL A 309 -5.29 -8.78 -12.12
CA VAL A 309 -4.03 -8.33 -12.75
C VAL A 309 -2.96 -9.40 -12.58
N TYR A 310 -2.46 -9.93 -13.69
CA TYR A 310 -1.37 -10.91 -13.70
C TYR A 310 -0.48 -10.70 -14.95
N PRO A 311 0.85 -10.65 -14.76
CA PRO A 311 1.55 -10.60 -13.48
C PRO A 311 1.24 -9.31 -12.71
N SER A 312 1.26 -9.38 -11.37
CA SER A 312 1.14 -8.20 -10.50
C SER A 312 2.50 -7.52 -10.38
N ASP A 313 2.52 -6.20 -10.48
CA ASP A 313 3.70 -5.39 -10.20
C ASP A 313 3.88 -5.07 -8.71
N GLY A 314 2.89 -5.44 -7.87
CA GLY A 314 3.02 -5.41 -6.41
C GLY A 314 3.43 -6.75 -5.80
N ASN A 315 3.32 -6.85 -4.48
CA ASN A 315 3.47 -8.13 -3.76
C ASN A 315 2.11 -8.71 -3.31
N MET A 316 1.05 -8.32 -3.99
CA MET A 316 -0.31 -8.77 -3.73
C MET A 316 -1.09 -8.97 -5.03
N MET A 317 -2.15 -9.73 -4.98
CA MET A 317 -3.13 -9.88 -6.05
C MET A 317 -4.55 -10.03 -5.51
N ALA A 318 -5.52 -9.68 -6.34
CA ALA A 318 -6.94 -9.89 -6.12
C ALA A 318 -7.41 -11.10 -6.90
N ILE A 319 -7.84 -12.15 -6.20
CA ILE A 319 -8.45 -13.34 -6.77
C ILE A 319 -9.96 -13.10 -6.80
N ASP A 320 -10.52 -12.84 -7.98
CA ASP A 320 -11.97 -12.70 -8.15
C ASP A 320 -12.62 -14.07 -8.02
N MET A 321 -13.70 -14.11 -7.25
CA MET A 321 -14.40 -15.35 -6.92
C MET A 321 -15.91 -15.24 -7.15
N VAL A 322 -16.39 -14.15 -7.76
CA VAL A 322 -17.82 -13.83 -7.84
C VAL A 322 -18.65 -14.94 -8.52
N ASP A 323 -18.06 -15.59 -9.53
CA ASP A 323 -18.73 -16.61 -10.32
C ASP A 323 -18.44 -18.05 -9.83
N THR A 324 -17.72 -18.19 -8.71
CA THR A 324 -17.35 -19.51 -8.17
C THR A 324 -18.43 -20.16 -7.31
N GLY A 325 -19.40 -19.39 -6.84
CA GLY A 325 -20.37 -19.80 -5.83
C GLY A 325 -19.85 -19.79 -4.39
N VAL A 326 -18.57 -19.42 -4.16
CA VAL A 326 -17.95 -19.24 -2.84
C VAL A 326 -17.59 -17.76 -2.66
N THR A 327 -18.02 -17.14 -1.59
CA THR A 327 -17.70 -15.75 -1.32
C THR A 327 -16.28 -15.58 -0.78
N PRO A 328 -15.62 -14.43 -1.05
CA PRO A 328 -14.31 -14.12 -0.46
C PRO A 328 -14.30 -14.18 1.08
N ARG A 329 -15.44 -13.87 1.72
CA ARG A 329 -15.63 -13.99 3.16
C ARG A 329 -15.57 -15.44 3.63
N GLU A 330 -16.37 -16.34 3.01
CA GLU A 330 -16.35 -17.76 3.35
C GLU A 330 -14.95 -18.35 3.18
N MET A 331 -14.26 -17.99 2.10
CA MET A 331 -12.88 -18.43 1.89
C MET A 331 -11.91 -17.85 2.94
N ALA A 332 -12.01 -16.57 3.30
CA ALA A 332 -11.17 -15.98 4.34
C ALA A 332 -11.39 -16.63 5.70
N ASP A 333 -12.66 -16.95 6.05
CA ASP A 333 -13.01 -17.66 7.29
C ASP A 333 -12.49 -19.11 7.27
N TYR A 334 -12.52 -19.79 6.13
CA TYR A 334 -11.95 -21.13 5.94
C TYR A 334 -10.42 -21.15 6.08
N LEU A 335 -9.74 -20.13 5.53
CA LEU A 335 -8.28 -20.00 5.56
C LEU A 335 -7.76 -19.65 6.96
N ILE A 336 -8.44 -18.77 7.70
CA ILE A 336 -7.98 -18.38 9.05
C ILE A 336 -8.03 -19.56 10.04
N GLU A 337 -8.97 -20.49 9.89
CA GLU A 337 -9.00 -21.75 10.66
C GLU A 337 -7.78 -22.64 10.36
N ARG A 338 -7.10 -22.43 9.22
CA ARG A 338 -5.88 -23.13 8.77
C ARG A 338 -4.64 -22.29 8.94
N LYS A 339 -4.70 -21.28 9.83
CA LYS A 339 -3.60 -20.39 10.14
C LYS A 339 -3.12 -19.55 8.94
N ILE A 340 -4.00 -19.27 7.98
CA ILE A 340 -3.69 -18.41 6.84
C ILE A 340 -4.52 -17.14 6.95
N PHE A 341 -3.84 -16.03 7.23
CA PHE A 341 -4.46 -14.71 7.24
C PHE A 341 -4.46 -14.11 5.83
N ALA A 342 -5.61 -14.16 5.16
CA ALA A 342 -5.90 -13.45 3.91
C ALA A 342 -6.97 -12.38 4.15
N ARG A 343 -7.22 -11.49 3.18
CA ARG A 343 -8.24 -10.45 3.32
C ARG A 343 -9.29 -10.52 2.23
N GLU A 344 -10.54 -10.42 2.63
CA GLU A 344 -11.60 -10.11 1.67
C GLU A 344 -11.48 -8.67 1.16
N GLY A 345 -12.04 -8.40 -0.02
CA GLY A 345 -11.87 -7.15 -0.73
C GLY A 345 -12.54 -5.93 -0.08
N SER A 346 -13.47 -6.07 0.86
CA SER A 346 -14.17 -4.94 1.51
C SER A 346 -13.24 -3.99 2.28
N TYR A 347 -12.02 -4.44 2.58
CA TYR A 347 -10.99 -3.59 3.18
C TYR A 347 -10.43 -2.53 2.19
N THR A 348 -10.49 -2.80 0.89
CA THR A 348 -9.92 -1.96 -0.18
C THR A 348 -10.93 -1.51 -1.22
N SER A 349 -12.19 -1.93 -1.13
CA SER A 349 -13.25 -1.51 -2.02
C SER A 349 -14.61 -1.54 -1.32
N LYS A 350 -15.34 -0.44 -1.44
CA LYS A 350 -16.73 -0.35 -0.97
C LYS A 350 -17.69 -1.00 -1.97
N LYS A 351 -17.39 -0.89 -3.27
CA LYS A 351 -18.26 -1.32 -4.37
C LYS A 351 -17.98 -2.77 -4.79
N PHE A 352 -16.70 -3.15 -4.91
CA PHE A 352 -16.28 -4.42 -5.50
C PHE A 352 -15.71 -5.42 -4.48
N GLY A 353 -15.63 -5.05 -3.20
CA GLY A 353 -14.97 -5.87 -2.18
C GLY A 353 -15.57 -7.26 -1.98
N HIS A 354 -16.85 -7.44 -2.33
CA HIS A 354 -17.54 -8.72 -2.29
C HIS A 354 -17.09 -9.70 -3.38
N ARG A 355 -16.34 -9.24 -4.39
CA ARG A 355 -15.92 -10.06 -5.52
C ARG A 355 -14.65 -10.85 -5.26
N TYR A 356 -13.68 -10.27 -4.52
CA TYR A 356 -12.33 -10.82 -4.50
C TYR A 356 -11.75 -11.05 -3.11
N LEU A 357 -10.86 -12.05 -3.04
CA LEU A 357 -9.94 -12.29 -1.95
C LEU A 357 -8.59 -11.65 -2.31
N ARG A 358 -8.04 -10.79 -1.43
CA ARG A 358 -6.68 -10.25 -1.61
C ARG A 358 -5.68 -11.09 -0.83
N VAL A 359 -4.62 -11.50 -1.51
CA VAL A 359 -3.50 -12.24 -0.93
C VAL A 359 -2.18 -11.56 -1.26
N SER A 360 -1.23 -11.57 -0.31
CA SER A 360 0.16 -11.18 -0.57
C SER A 360 1.03 -12.44 -0.66
N PHE A 361 2.10 -12.34 -1.42
CA PHE A 361 2.93 -13.49 -1.79
C PHE A 361 4.44 -13.26 -1.57
N SER A 362 4.85 -12.20 -0.88
CA SER A 362 6.24 -12.00 -0.40
C SER A 362 6.47 -12.72 0.94
N ILE A 363 6.23 -14.02 0.94
CA ILE A 363 6.38 -14.98 2.05
C ILE A 363 7.12 -16.20 1.56
N PRO A 364 7.63 -17.09 2.43
CA PRO A 364 8.29 -18.33 2.03
C PRO A 364 7.45 -19.18 1.07
N THR A 365 8.06 -19.73 0.03
CA THR A 365 7.38 -20.46 -1.05
C THR A 365 6.55 -21.64 -0.55
N ASN A 366 7.05 -22.40 0.43
CA ASN A 366 6.31 -23.50 1.05
C ASN A 366 4.99 -23.05 1.71
N GLN A 367 4.94 -21.82 2.21
CA GLN A 367 3.69 -21.23 2.76
C GLN A 367 2.71 -20.87 1.65
N VAL A 368 3.20 -20.42 0.49
CA VAL A 368 2.36 -20.18 -0.69
C VAL A 368 1.83 -21.48 -1.27
N GLU A 369 2.62 -22.52 -1.34
CA GLU A 369 2.18 -23.87 -1.74
C GLU A 369 1.09 -24.41 -0.79
N TYR A 370 1.26 -24.20 0.51
CA TYR A 370 0.24 -24.57 1.49
C TYR A 370 -1.07 -23.75 1.31
N PHE A 371 -0.93 -22.44 1.07
CA PHE A 371 -2.09 -21.60 0.71
C PHE A 371 -2.80 -22.14 -0.55
N ALA A 372 -2.08 -22.42 -1.63
CA ALA A 372 -2.62 -22.93 -2.88
C ALA A 372 -3.42 -24.21 -2.67
N LYS A 373 -2.86 -25.16 -1.90
CA LYS A 373 -3.55 -26.39 -1.48
C LYS A 373 -4.84 -26.09 -0.71
N CYS A 374 -4.76 -25.25 0.35
CA CYS A 374 -5.91 -24.92 1.18
C CYS A 374 -6.98 -24.13 0.40
N PHE A 375 -6.59 -23.32 -0.57
CA PHE A 375 -7.52 -22.63 -1.45
C PHE A 375 -8.36 -23.62 -2.29
N LEU A 376 -7.74 -24.59 -2.93
CA LEU A 376 -8.42 -25.63 -3.72
C LEU A 376 -9.32 -26.49 -2.84
N GLU A 377 -8.81 -26.99 -1.71
CA GLU A 377 -9.62 -27.77 -0.75
C GLU A 377 -10.80 -26.95 -0.21
N GLY A 378 -10.60 -25.66 0.05
CA GLY A 378 -11.65 -24.75 0.49
C GLY A 378 -12.73 -24.54 -0.55
N MET A 379 -12.35 -24.40 -1.82
CA MET A 379 -13.31 -24.30 -2.93
C MET A 379 -14.22 -25.54 -3.00
N ASP A 380 -13.65 -26.73 -2.88
CA ASP A 380 -14.43 -27.98 -2.92
C ASP A 380 -15.34 -28.12 -1.69
N ALA A 381 -14.82 -27.88 -0.49
CA ALA A 381 -15.55 -28.01 0.77
C ALA A 381 -16.74 -27.03 0.85
N LEU A 382 -16.51 -25.75 0.49
CA LEU A 382 -17.52 -24.70 0.58
C LEU A 382 -18.59 -24.82 -0.50
N LYS A 383 -18.24 -25.28 -1.71
CA LYS A 383 -19.23 -25.63 -2.77
C LYS A 383 -20.07 -26.84 -2.37
N GLY A 384 -19.45 -27.87 -1.78
CA GLY A 384 -20.11 -29.07 -1.33
C GLY A 384 -21.19 -28.84 -0.25
N SER A 385 -20.88 -27.93 0.69
CA SER A 385 -21.82 -27.60 1.78
C SER A 385 -23.10 -26.87 1.34
N LYS A 386 -23.13 -26.29 0.13
CA LYS A 386 -24.28 -25.57 -0.45
C LYS A 386 -25.22 -26.50 -1.27
N LYS A 387 -24.80 -27.75 -1.51
CA LYS A 387 -25.58 -28.72 -2.28
C LYS A 387 -26.42 -29.65 -1.39
N VAL A 388 -26.33 -29.55 -0.07
CA VAL A 388 -27.09 -30.27 0.95
C VAL A 388 -28.11 -29.33 1.60
#